data_2029c78da39ce7020ec8b55c6effe949
#
_entry.id   2029c78da39ce7020ec8b55c6effe949
#
_cell.length_a   1.000
_cell.length_b   1.000
_cell.length_c   1.000
_cell.angle_alpha   90.00
_cell.angle_beta   90.00
_cell.angle_gamma   90.00
#
_symmetry.space_group_name_H-M   'P 1'
#
loop_
_entity.id
_entity.type
_entity.pdbx_description
1 polymer ?
#
loop_
_entity_poly.entity_id
_entity_poly.type
_entity_poly.pdbx_seq_one_letter_code
_entity_poly.pdbx_strand_id
1 'polypeptide(L)'
;MIDIFYQKNSEIASIILKRYPDAIAVESIEDCYSTKYCWYVDHNTILDLKFSLEFNIDEWDETYIHQFENNGIKGLYLIPYRYKFKKDSYGEFENKKIIESTTVFYKLSDYDIFFISCGESFADEHFQLVKNRFPFAQRIDGVKGIYAAHKVAAIKSSTTHFWVVDADVIISEKFNFTYKVDPVEFDVVHIWHSRNDIN
;
A
#
# COMPACT_ATOMS: atom_id res chain seq x y z
N MET A 1 -0.56 -14.81 22.40
CA MET A 1 -0.93 -14.25 21.07
C MET A 1 -0.76 -12.75 21.19
N ILE A 2 -0.24 -12.08 20.17
CA ILE A 2 -0.07 -10.62 20.14
C ILE A 2 -1.33 -10.05 19.49
N ASP A 3 -1.92 -9.03 20.11
CA ASP A 3 -3.10 -8.37 19.56
C ASP A 3 -2.74 -7.65 18.25
N ILE A 4 -3.63 -7.74 17.27
CA ILE A 4 -3.45 -7.11 15.97
C ILE A 4 -4.57 -6.11 15.77
N PHE A 5 -4.20 -4.85 15.56
CA PHE A 5 -5.11 -3.77 15.23
C PHE A 5 -4.90 -3.31 13.79
N TYR A 6 -5.96 -2.91 13.12
CA TYR A 6 -5.85 -2.32 11.80
C TYR A 6 -6.75 -1.09 11.70
N GLN A 7 -6.36 -0.15 10.84
CA GLN A 7 -7.14 1.05 10.65
C GLN A 7 -8.49 0.73 10.02
N LYS A 8 -9.56 1.19 10.67
CA LYS A 8 -10.95 1.02 10.22
C LYS A 8 -11.15 1.60 8.82
N ASN A 9 -12.02 0.97 8.05
CA ASN A 9 -12.30 1.32 6.66
C ASN A 9 -11.11 1.22 5.70
N SER A 10 -10.08 0.47 6.06
CA SER A 10 -8.95 0.21 5.17
C SER A 10 -9.29 -0.85 4.11
N GLU A 11 -8.79 -0.67 2.90
CA GLU A 11 -8.94 -1.66 1.83
C GLU A 11 -8.26 -3.01 2.17
N ILE A 12 -7.30 -2.97 3.09
CA ILE A 12 -6.60 -4.16 3.55
C ILE A 12 -7.36 -4.95 4.62
N ALA A 13 -8.47 -4.43 5.15
CA ALA A 13 -9.23 -5.07 6.21
C ALA A 13 -9.60 -6.51 5.88
N SER A 14 -10.06 -6.78 4.66
CA SER A 14 -10.41 -8.14 4.21
C SER A 14 -9.20 -9.07 4.16
N ILE A 15 -8.02 -8.56 3.81
CA ILE A 15 -6.76 -9.31 3.74
C ILE A 15 -6.29 -9.63 5.16
N ILE A 16 -6.32 -8.64 6.04
CA ILE A 16 -5.92 -8.80 7.46
C ILE A 16 -6.84 -9.80 8.14
N LEU A 17 -8.17 -9.66 8.03
CA LEU A 17 -9.14 -10.54 8.68
C LEU A 17 -9.10 -11.97 8.14
N LYS A 18 -8.80 -12.16 6.86
CA LYS A 18 -8.61 -13.50 6.28
C LYS A 18 -7.42 -14.23 6.91
N ARG A 19 -6.37 -13.50 7.26
CA ARG A 19 -5.13 -14.04 7.81
C ARG A 19 -5.14 -14.05 9.34
N TYR A 20 -5.76 -13.05 9.92
CA TYR A 20 -5.86 -12.83 11.37
C TYR A 20 -7.32 -12.52 11.73
N PRO A 21 -8.17 -13.55 11.90
CA PRO A 21 -9.62 -13.35 12.11
C PRO A 21 -9.98 -12.55 13.36
N ASP A 22 -9.11 -12.57 14.36
CA ASP A 22 -9.31 -11.87 15.64
C ASP A 22 -8.75 -10.44 15.65
N ALA A 23 -8.29 -9.93 14.49
CA ALA A 23 -7.78 -8.57 14.39
C ALA A 23 -8.90 -7.53 14.61
N ILE A 24 -8.57 -6.45 15.29
CA ILE A 24 -9.50 -5.44 15.78
C ILE A 24 -9.38 -4.16 14.94
N ALA A 25 -10.51 -3.66 14.45
CA ALA A 25 -10.57 -2.38 13.76
C ALA A 25 -10.53 -1.21 14.75
N VAL A 26 -9.67 -0.21 14.50
CA VAL A 26 -9.55 1.03 15.29
C VAL A 26 -9.57 2.25 14.36
N GLU A 27 -9.92 3.42 14.90
CA GLU A 27 -9.93 4.66 14.10
C GLU A 27 -8.49 5.18 13.90
N SER A 28 -7.65 5.03 14.91
CA SER A 28 -6.27 5.52 14.89
C SER A 28 -5.33 4.59 15.65
N ILE A 29 -4.03 4.77 15.45
CA ILE A 29 -2.98 4.03 16.17
C ILE A 29 -3.03 4.29 17.70
N GLU A 30 -3.49 5.46 18.11
CA GLU A 30 -3.64 5.85 19.51
C GLU A 30 -4.74 5.06 20.25
N ASP A 31 -5.65 4.42 19.49
CA ASP A 31 -6.71 3.58 20.05
C ASP A 31 -6.26 2.15 20.32
N CYS A 32 -5.03 1.80 19.94
CA CYS A 32 -4.47 0.48 20.20
C CYS A 32 -4.16 0.29 21.69
N TYR A 33 -4.60 -0.82 22.23
CA TYR A 33 -4.31 -1.18 23.62
C TYR A 33 -4.00 -2.67 23.72
N SER A 34 -3.03 -3.01 24.54
CA SER A 34 -2.67 -4.41 24.81
C SER A 34 -1.98 -4.51 26.15
N THR A 35 -1.95 -5.73 26.70
CA THR A 35 -1.26 -6.00 27.98
C THR A 35 0.25 -6.15 27.82
N LYS A 36 0.76 -6.31 26.60
CA LYS A 36 2.21 -6.43 26.32
C LYS A 36 2.59 -5.63 25.09
N TYR A 37 2.39 -6.21 23.92
CA TYR A 37 2.65 -5.61 22.62
C TYR A 37 1.41 -5.77 21.75
N CYS A 38 1.21 -4.85 20.82
CA CYS A 38 0.26 -5.03 19.76
C CYS A 38 0.85 -4.58 18.43
N TRP A 39 0.35 -5.18 17.36
CA TRP A 39 0.60 -4.72 16.02
C TRP A 39 -0.47 -3.72 15.61
N TYR A 40 -0.07 -2.66 14.92
CA TYR A 40 -0.98 -1.79 14.21
C TYR A 40 -0.62 -1.75 12.73
N VAL A 41 -1.62 -1.98 11.90
CA VAL A 41 -1.51 -1.97 10.43
C VAL A 41 -2.29 -0.78 9.89
N ASP A 42 -1.57 0.18 9.32
CA ASP A 42 -2.14 1.36 8.70
C ASP A 42 -2.89 1.00 7.40
N HIS A 43 -3.82 1.85 7.00
CA HIS A 43 -4.69 1.69 5.84
C HIS A 43 -3.95 1.49 4.50
N ASN A 44 -2.72 1.95 4.39
CA ASN A 44 -1.90 1.83 3.17
C ASN A 44 -0.92 0.66 3.18
N THR A 45 -0.93 -0.17 4.22
CA THR A 45 0.07 -1.24 4.40
C THR A 45 -0.42 -2.56 3.84
N ILE A 46 0.40 -3.22 3.02
CA ILE A 46 0.24 -4.63 2.67
C ILE A 46 1.34 -5.45 3.33
N LEU A 47 0.94 -6.56 3.92
CA LEU A 47 1.86 -7.56 4.43
C LEU A 47 2.07 -8.63 3.37
N ASP A 48 3.32 -8.87 2.97
CA ASP A 48 3.68 -10.02 2.14
C ASP A 48 3.19 -11.31 2.80
N LEU A 49 2.85 -12.31 2.00
CA LEU A 49 2.40 -13.62 2.51
C LEU A 49 3.46 -14.30 3.39
N LYS A 50 4.73 -13.97 3.21
CA LYS A 50 5.86 -14.48 4.01
C LYS A 50 6.08 -13.69 5.29
N PHE A 51 5.46 -12.50 5.43
CA PHE A 51 5.63 -11.70 6.63
C PHE A 51 4.88 -12.38 7.79
N SER A 52 5.58 -12.63 8.89
CA SER A 52 4.97 -13.11 10.12
C SER A 52 4.89 -11.98 11.13
N LEU A 53 3.70 -11.78 11.70
CA LEU A 53 3.49 -10.92 12.86
C LEU A 53 3.89 -11.62 14.17
N GLU A 54 4.42 -12.85 14.09
CA GLU A 54 5.03 -13.54 15.23
C GLU A 54 6.45 -13.01 15.39
N PHE A 55 6.68 -12.27 16.44
CA PHE A 55 7.97 -11.68 16.75
C PHE A 55 8.49 -12.21 18.09
N ASN A 56 9.81 -12.38 18.19
CA ASN A 56 10.44 -12.67 19.48
C ASN A 56 10.52 -11.36 20.29
N ILE A 57 9.65 -11.24 21.29
CA ILE A 57 9.42 -9.99 22.05
C ILE A 57 10.58 -9.71 23.01
N ASP A 58 11.39 -10.72 23.36
CA ASP A 58 12.47 -10.59 24.35
C ASP A 58 13.64 -9.71 23.88
N GLU A 59 13.71 -9.42 22.57
CA GLU A 59 14.73 -8.56 21.97
C GLU A 59 14.32 -7.09 21.85
N TRP A 60 13.09 -6.73 22.28
CA TRP A 60 12.51 -5.42 22.01
C TRP A 60 12.42 -4.54 23.24
N ASP A 61 12.85 -3.29 23.08
CA ASP A 61 12.76 -2.29 24.14
C ASP A 61 11.32 -1.81 24.31
N GLU A 62 10.75 -1.98 25.50
CA GLU A 62 9.37 -1.62 25.83
C GLU A 62 9.08 -0.11 25.76
N THR A 63 10.08 0.73 25.58
CA THR A 63 9.93 2.19 25.54
C THR A 63 9.82 2.76 24.14
N TYR A 64 10.14 1.97 23.12
CA TYR A 64 10.14 2.41 21.73
C TYR A 64 8.99 1.80 20.94
N ILE A 65 8.32 2.63 20.13
CA ILE A 65 7.49 2.12 19.04
C ILE A 65 8.41 1.65 17.91
N HIS A 66 8.19 0.45 17.41
CA HIS A 66 8.96 -0.09 16.30
C HIS A 66 8.19 0.14 15.01
N GLN A 67 8.73 1.00 14.17
CA GLN A 67 8.15 1.41 12.90
C GLN A 67 8.84 0.67 11.76
N PHE A 68 8.09 -0.16 11.05
CA PHE A 68 8.60 -0.89 9.90
C PHE A 68 8.46 -0.02 8.66
N GLU A 69 9.53 0.09 7.90
CA GLU A 69 9.60 0.91 6.70
C GLU A 69 10.05 0.07 5.51
N ASN A 70 9.61 0.48 4.34
CA ASN A 70 10.12 0.02 3.06
C ASN A 70 10.32 1.25 2.17
N ASN A 71 11.58 1.52 1.80
CA ASN A 71 11.96 2.70 1.01
C ASN A 71 11.44 4.04 1.62
N GLY A 72 11.51 4.16 2.96
CA GLY A 72 11.08 5.37 3.67
C GLY A 72 9.57 5.51 3.85
N ILE A 73 8.78 4.53 3.39
CA ILE A 73 7.32 4.50 3.58
C ILE A 73 6.99 3.61 4.76
N LYS A 74 6.19 4.12 5.66
CA LYS A 74 5.85 3.55 6.96
C LYS A 74 4.35 3.24 7.05
N GLY A 75 3.96 2.24 7.83
CA GLY A 75 2.54 1.88 7.99
C GLY A 75 2.30 0.62 8.81
N LEU A 76 3.37 -0.05 9.25
CA LEU A 76 3.28 -1.17 10.18
C LEU A 76 4.06 -0.82 11.44
N TYR A 77 3.42 -1.00 12.58
CA TYR A 77 3.98 -0.64 13.88
C TYR A 77 3.82 -1.78 14.89
N LEU A 78 4.89 -2.04 15.65
CA LEU A 78 4.81 -2.85 16.86
C LEU A 78 4.88 -1.93 18.06
N ILE A 79 3.83 -1.91 18.86
CA ILE A 79 3.61 -0.95 19.94
C ILE A 79 3.68 -1.68 21.27
N PRO A 80 4.64 -1.34 22.14
CA PRO A 80 4.67 -1.87 23.51
C PRO A 80 3.59 -1.22 24.38
N TYR A 81 3.02 -1.98 25.32
CA TYR A 81 1.91 -1.51 26.16
C TYR A 81 2.26 -0.27 27.03
N ARG A 82 3.53 -0.05 27.29
CA ARG A 82 4.02 1.11 28.05
C ARG A 82 4.31 2.34 27.19
N TYR A 83 4.19 2.19 25.87
CA TYR A 83 4.46 3.31 24.97
C TYR A 83 3.45 4.43 25.20
N LYS A 84 3.95 5.64 25.43
CA LYS A 84 3.13 6.84 25.54
C LYS A 84 3.19 7.58 24.22
N PHE A 85 2.09 7.63 23.52
CA PHE A 85 1.99 8.33 22.25
C PHE A 85 2.33 9.80 22.44
N LYS A 86 3.46 10.18 21.88
CA LYS A 86 3.91 11.57 21.75
C LYS A 86 4.42 11.78 20.34
N LYS A 87 4.05 12.91 19.77
CA LYS A 87 4.49 13.33 18.44
C LYS A 87 5.31 14.61 18.57
N ASP A 88 6.37 14.72 17.77
CA ASP A 88 7.16 15.94 17.62
C ASP A 88 6.41 17.00 16.82
N SER A 89 7.04 18.15 16.57
CA SER A 89 6.47 19.26 15.80
C SER A 89 6.17 18.92 14.32
N TYR A 90 6.70 17.82 13.82
CA TYR A 90 6.46 17.30 12.46
C TYR A 90 5.40 16.18 12.41
N GLY A 91 4.80 15.85 13.57
CA GLY A 91 3.81 14.77 13.68
C GLY A 91 4.41 13.37 13.76
N GLU A 92 5.73 13.25 13.89
CA GLU A 92 6.43 11.98 14.03
C GLU A 92 6.45 11.48 15.48
N PHE A 93 6.37 10.16 15.66
CA PHE A 93 6.46 9.59 17.00
C PHE A 93 7.83 9.83 17.63
N GLU A 94 7.81 10.34 18.85
CA GLU A 94 9.00 10.35 19.73
C GLU A 94 9.33 8.90 20.15
N ASN A 95 10.59 8.62 20.45
CA ASN A 95 11.05 7.29 20.87
C ASN A 95 10.62 6.17 19.91
N LYS A 96 11.00 6.29 18.64
CA LYS A 96 10.78 5.26 17.62
C LYS A 96 12.07 4.56 17.22
N LYS A 97 11.96 3.28 16.91
CA LYS A 97 12.98 2.50 16.19
C LYS A 97 12.48 2.22 14.78
N ILE A 98 13.28 2.57 13.80
CA ILE A 98 12.97 2.30 12.39
C ILE A 98 13.57 0.95 12.01
N ILE A 99 12.78 0.12 11.36
CA ILE A 99 13.17 -1.20 10.88
C ILE A 99 12.90 -1.28 9.38
N GLU A 100 13.96 -1.37 8.61
CA GLU A 100 13.84 -1.63 7.18
C GLU A 100 13.33 -3.05 6.93
N SER A 101 12.29 -3.16 6.12
CA SER A 101 11.66 -4.44 5.82
C SER A 101 11.36 -4.58 4.34
N THR A 102 11.82 -5.67 3.74
CA THR A 102 11.51 -6.01 2.34
C THR A 102 10.21 -6.78 2.18
N THR A 103 9.56 -7.18 3.27
CA THR A 103 8.33 -7.98 3.27
C THR A 103 7.08 -7.19 3.66
N VAL A 104 7.24 -5.89 3.90
CA VAL A 104 6.14 -4.95 4.12
C VAL A 104 6.04 -4.05 2.91
N PHE A 105 4.89 -4.02 2.27
CA PHE A 105 4.62 -3.17 1.12
C PHE A 105 3.58 -2.13 1.49
N TYR A 106 3.66 -0.97 0.85
CA TYR A 106 2.75 0.12 1.10
C TYR A 106 2.03 0.52 -0.18
N LYS A 107 0.77 0.86 -0.05
CA LYS A 107 0.02 1.44 -1.16
C LYS A 107 0.49 2.88 -1.35
N LEU A 108 1.26 3.12 -2.39
CA LEU A 108 1.81 4.45 -2.72
C LEU A 108 0.80 5.36 -3.40
N SER A 109 -0.29 4.83 -3.92
CA SER A 109 -1.28 5.59 -4.66
C SER A 109 -2.63 5.63 -3.92
N ASP A 110 -3.23 6.81 -3.85
CA ASP A 110 -4.61 6.99 -3.36
C ASP A 110 -5.64 6.49 -4.38
N TYR A 111 -5.22 6.15 -5.59
CA TYR A 111 -6.07 5.70 -6.70
C TYR A 111 -5.70 4.29 -7.13
N ASP A 112 -6.69 3.54 -7.60
CA ASP A 112 -6.46 2.22 -8.19
C ASP A 112 -5.52 2.32 -9.39
N ILE A 113 -4.71 1.28 -9.59
CA ILE A 113 -3.78 1.18 -10.72
C ILE A 113 -4.19 -0.01 -11.58
N PHE A 114 -4.49 0.27 -12.84
CA PHE A 114 -4.81 -0.75 -13.83
C PHE A 114 -3.74 -0.81 -14.91
N PHE A 115 -3.24 -2.00 -15.16
CA PHE A 115 -2.36 -2.31 -16.28
C PHE A 115 -3.22 -2.93 -17.40
N ILE A 116 -3.20 -2.33 -18.58
CA ILE A 116 -4.01 -2.76 -19.72
C ILE A 116 -3.14 -3.49 -20.74
N SER A 117 -3.57 -4.69 -21.15
CA SER A 117 -2.88 -5.48 -22.18
C SER A 117 -3.87 -6.19 -23.10
N CYS A 118 -3.45 -6.48 -24.33
CA CYS A 118 -4.28 -7.18 -25.31
C CYS A 118 -3.45 -8.08 -26.24
N GLY A 119 -2.60 -8.94 -25.65
CA GLY A 119 -1.83 -9.96 -26.37
C GLY A 119 -0.42 -9.54 -26.79
N GLU A 120 0.13 -8.46 -26.26
CA GLU A 120 1.52 -8.08 -26.44
C GLU A 120 2.44 -9.12 -25.80
N SER A 121 3.49 -9.53 -26.53
CA SER A 121 4.38 -10.61 -26.08
C SER A 121 5.18 -10.28 -24.80
N PHE A 122 5.37 -9.00 -24.50
CA PHE A 122 6.07 -8.48 -23.35
C PHE A 122 5.13 -8.11 -22.17
N ALA A 123 3.82 -8.22 -22.34
CA ALA A 123 2.84 -7.74 -21.35
C ALA A 123 2.98 -8.41 -19.99
N ASP A 124 3.32 -9.70 -19.95
CA ASP A 124 3.49 -10.44 -18.70
C ASP A 124 4.70 -9.91 -17.91
N GLU A 125 5.82 -9.69 -18.60
CA GLU A 125 7.04 -9.15 -18.01
C GLU A 125 6.80 -7.73 -17.46
N HIS A 126 6.23 -6.85 -18.28
CA HIS A 126 5.94 -5.47 -17.88
C HIS A 126 4.94 -5.40 -16.73
N PHE A 127 3.90 -6.25 -16.74
CA PHE A 127 2.99 -6.33 -15.61
C PHE A 127 3.68 -6.75 -14.32
N GLN A 128 4.62 -7.71 -14.37
CA GLN A 128 5.39 -8.10 -13.19
C GLN A 128 6.27 -6.96 -12.67
N LEU A 129 6.87 -6.15 -13.54
CA LEU A 129 7.62 -4.95 -13.12
C LEU A 129 6.72 -3.97 -12.38
N VAL A 130 5.52 -3.72 -12.89
CA VAL A 130 4.52 -2.87 -12.21
C VAL A 130 4.11 -3.51 -10.88
N LYS A 131 3.76 -4.78 -10.88
CA LYS A 131 3.26 -5.52 -9.72
C LYS A 131 4.27 -5.61 -8.57
N ASN A 132 5.55 -5.73 -8.89
CA ASN A 132 6.62 -5.78 -7.90
C ASN A 132 6.77 -4.45 -7.13
N ARG A 133 6.50 -3.32 -7.78
CA ARG A 133 6.55 -1.99 -7.17
C ARG A 133 5.22 -1.57 -6.57
N PHE A 134 4.12 -1.99 -7.19
CA PHE A 134 2.76 -1.61 -6.84
C PHE A 134 1.89 -2.88 -6.72
N PRO A 135 1.99 -3.61 -5.60
CA PRO A 135 1.32 -4.90 -5.42
C PRO A 135 -0.20 -4.86 -5.58
N PHE A 136 -0.83 -3.68 -5.48
CA PHE A 136 -2.27 -3.48 -5.71
C PHE A 136 -2.65 -3.34 -7.18
N ALA A 137 -1.68 -3.14 -8.08
CA ALA A 137 -1.99 -3.00 -9.48
C ALA A 137 -2.76 -4.22 -9.98
N GLN A 138 -3.83 -3.97 -10.71
CA GLN A 138 -4.69 -4.99 -11.31
C GLN A 138 -4.46 -5.03 -12.80
N ARG A 139 -4.53 -6.22 -13.41
CA ARG A 139 -4.44 -6.37 -14.86
C ARG A 139 -5.82 -6.46 -15.48
N ILE A 140 -5.98 -5.76 -16.59
CA ILE A 140 -7.09 -5.90 -17.53
C ILE A 140 -6.49 -6.41 -18.82
N ASP A 141 -6.75 -7.69 -19.12
CA ASP A 141 -6.15 -8.39 -20.26
C ASP A 141 -7.21 -8.84 -21.27
N GLY A 142 -6.83 -8.86 -22.53
CA GLY A 142 -7.64 -9.44 -23.62
C GLY A 142 -8.87 -8.60 -24.02
N VAL A 143 -9.05 -7.40 -23.49
CA VAL A 143 -10.15 -6.52 -23.88
C VAL A 143 -9.78 -5.78 -25.15
N LYS A 144 -10.49 -6.07 -26.24
CA LYS A 144 -10.23 -5.44 -27.53
C LYS A 144 -10.67 -3.99 -27.57
N GLY A 145 -9.71 -3.11 -27.85
CA GLY A 145 -9.89 -1.66 -27.99
C GLY A 145 -9.70 -0.90 -26.68
N ILE A 146 -8.86 0.13 -26.77
CA ILE A 146 -8.43 0.97 -25.64
C ILE A 146 -9.61 1.54 -24.84
N TYR A 147 -10.63 2.03 -25.53
CA TYR A 147 -11.83 2.57 -24.89
C TYR A 147 -12.59 1.54 -24.06
N ALA A 148 -12.72 0.31 -24.57
CA ALA A 148 -13.39 -0.78 -23.84
C ALA A 148 -12.59 -1.19 -22.62
N ALA A 149 -11.26 -1.24 -22.72
CA ALA A 149 -10.37 -1.56 -21.61
C ALA A 149 -10.45 -0.48 -20.50
N HIS A 150 -10.44 0.80 -20.86
CA HIS A 150 -10.65 1.90 -19.90
C HIS A 150 -12.02 1.83 -19.22
N LYS A 151 -13.08 1.47 -19.96
CA LYS A 151 -14.41 1.23 -19.35
C LYS A 151 -14.38 0.11 -18.32
N VAL A 152 -13.68 -0.98 -18.61
CA VAL A 152 -13.54 -2.09 -17.64
C VAL A 152 -12.76 -1.60 -16.42
N ALA A 153 -11.71 -0.80 -16.59
CA ALA A 153 -10.99 -0.20 -15.47
C ALA A 153 -11.92 0.66 -14.62
N ALA A 154 -12.70 1.55 -15.24
CA ALA A 154 -13.65 2.42 -14.54
C ALA A 154 -14.71 1.64 -13.76
N ILE A 155 -15.23 0.51 -14.31
CA ILE A 155 -16.21 -0.34 -13.62
C ILE A 155 -15.58 -1.07 -12.43
N LYS A 156 -14.30 -1.46 -12.55
CA LYS A 156 -13.58 -2.19 -11.50
C LYS A 156 -13.01 -1.27 -10.43
N SER A 157 -12.85 0.01 -10.73
CA SER A 157 -12.25 0.95 -9.79
C SER A 157 -13.14 1.15 -8.58
N SER A 158 -12.51 1.11 -7.41
CA SER A 158 -13.10 1.47 -6.12
C SER A 158 -12.85 2.94 -5.74
N THR A 159 -12.00 3.62 -6.51
CA THR A 159 -11.60 5.02 -6.28
C THR A 159 -12.22 5.96 -7.33
N THR A 160 -12.36 7.24 -6.99
CA THR A 160 -12.97 8.25 -7.87
C THR A 160 -12.17 8.50 -9.14
N HIS A 161 -10.85 8.33 -9.06
CA HIS A 161 -9.91 8.35 -10.17
C HIS A 161 -9.11 7.06 -10.15
N PHE A 162 -8.49 6.72 -11.24
CA PHE A 162 -7.62 5.56 -11.32
C PHE A 162 -6.51 5.81 -12.35
N TRP A 163 -5.42 5.12 -12.14
CA TRP A 163 -4.30 5.11 -13.07
C TRP A 163 -4.48 4.03 -14.11
N VAL A 164 -4.10 4.34 -15.33
CA VAL A 164 -3.98 3.35 -16.41
C VAL A 164 -2.55 3.34 -16.91
N VAL A 165 -2.00 2.15 -17.03
CA VAL A 165 -0.68 1.87 -17.60
C VAL A 165 -0.87 0.95 -18.77
N ASP A 166 -0.49 1.40 -19.96
CA ASP A 166 -0.53 0.57 -21.16
C ASP A 166 0.65 -0.43 -21.17
N ALA A 167 0.45 -1.59 -21.75
CA ALA A 167 1.44 -2.68 -21.71
C ALA A 167 2.79 -2.33 -22.36
N ASP A 168 2.82 -1.41 -23.32
CA ASP A 168 4.03 -0.93 -24.00
C ASP A 168 4.79 0.13 -23.20
N VAL A 169 4.30 0.53 -22.02
CA VAL A 169 4.92 1.55 -21.18
C VAL A 169 5.78 0.92 -20.09
N ILE A 170 7.04 1.33 -20.03
CA ILE A 170 7.93 1.05 -18.91
C ILE A 170 7.94 2.26 -17.97
N ILE A 171 7.47 2.04 -16.74
CA ILE A 171 7.39 3.10 -15.74
C ILE A 171 8.77 3.40 -15.18
N SER A 172 9.20 4.65 -15.25
CA SER A 172 10.44 5.11 -14.62
C SER A 172 10.48 4.73 -13.13
N GLU A 173 11.65 4.32 -12.63
CA GLU A 173 11.85 4.03 -11.21
C GLU A 173 11.50 5.19 -10.28
N LYS A 174 11.60 6.41 -10.77
CA LYS A 174 11.28 7.65 -10.03
C LYS A 174 9.78 7.97 -10.00
N PHE A 175 8.95 7.32 -10.84
CA PHE A 175 7.51 7.55 -10.88
C PHE A 175 6.81 6.70 -9.82
N ASN A 176 5.96 7.28 -9.00
CA ASN A 176 5.40 6.65 -7.81
C ASN A 176 3.88 6.70 -7.66
N PHE A 177 3.14 7.17 -8.66
CA PHE A 177 1.66 7.29 -8.63
C PHE A 177 1.10 8.09 -7.44
N THR A 178 1.85 9.05 -6.90
CA THR A 178 1.43 9.86 -5.73
C THR A 178 0.72 11.15 -6.08
N TYR A 179 0.50 11.41 -7.37
CA TYR A 179 -0.24 12.60 -7.81
C TYR A 179 -1.67 12.57 -7.28
N LYS A 180 -2.10 13.68 -6.72
CA LYS A 180 -3.48 13.90 -6.27
C LYS A 180 -4.16 14.88 -7.19
N VAL A 181 -5.33 14.51 -7.70
CA VAL A 181 -6.13 15.37 -8.56
C VAL A 181 -6.68 16.55 -7.75
N ASP A 182 -6.49 17.77 -8.27
CA ASP A 182 -7.11 18.95 -7.67
C ASP A 182 -8.64 18.84 -7.81
N PRO A 183 -9.43 19.18 -6.76
CA PRO A 183 -10.89 19.17 -6.84
C PRO A 183 -11.50 19.95 -8.01
N VAL A 184 -10.82 20.97 -8.52
CA VAL A 184 -11.27 21.73 -9.71
C VAL A 184 -11.02 21.01 -11.03
N GLU A 185 -10.20 19.95 -11.02
CA GLU A 185 -9.85 19.13 -12.20
C GLU A 185 -10.50 17.73 -12.12
N PHE A 186 -11.57 17.60 -11.36
CA PHE A 186 -12.19 16.31 -11.07
C PHE A 186 -12.64 15.54 -12.31
N ASP A 187 -12.99 16.21 -13.39
CA ASP A 187 -13.46 15.65 -14.65
C ASP A 187 -12.40 15.65 -15.77
N VAL A 188 -11.14 15.93 -15.42
CA VAL A 188 -10.02 16.02 -16.37
C VAL A 188 -9.26 14.70 -16.43
N VAL A 189 -8.86 14.31 -17.65
CA VAL A 189 -7.91 13.21 -17.87
C VAL A 189 -6.49 13.75 -17.88
N HIS A 190 -5.68 13.30 -16.95
CA HIS A 190 -4.27 13.65 -16.87
C HIS A 190 -3.43 12.63 -17.63
N ILE A 191 -2.51 13.09 -18.47
CA ILE A 191 -1.63 12.23 -19.27
C ILE A 191 -0.17 12.56 -18.95
N TRP A 192 0.60 11.54 -18.57
CA TRP A 192 2.04 11.65 -18.36
C TRP A 192 2.77 11.17 -19.59
N HIS A 193 3.79 11.92 -19.99
CA HIS A 193 4.67 11.50 -21.08
C HIS A 193 5.45 10.25 -20.64
N SER A 194 5.32 9.18 -21.41
CA SER A 194 6.18 8.02 -21.33
C SER A 194 7.24 8.07 -22.44
N ARG A 195 8.42 7.52 -22.19
CA ARG A 195 9.40 7.27 -23.20
C ARG A 195 9.13 5.89 -23.78
N ASN A 196 8.68 5.83 -25.02
CA ASN A 196 8.63 4.56 -25.73
C ASN A 196 10.00 4.30 -26.35
N ASP A 197 10.64 3.20 -25.96
CA ASP A 197 11.90 2.76 -26.53
C ASP A 197 11.72 2.10 -27.93
N ILE A 198 10.52 2.14 -28.48
CA ILE A 198 10.16 1.51 -29.78
C ILE A 198 10.24 2.49 -30.97
N ASN A 199 10.72 3.71 -30.77
CA ASN A 199 10.98 4.64 -31.87
C ASN A 199 12.41 5.17 -31.83
#